data_d658d829cb30c29c8b2097688bce3009
#
_entry.id   d658d829cb30c29c8b2097688bce3009
#
_cell.length_a   1.000
_cell.length_b   1.000
_cell.length_c   1.000
_cell.angle_alpha   90.00
_cell.angle_beta   90.00
_cell.angle_gamma   90.00
#
_symmetry.space_group_name_H-M   'P 1'
#
loop_
_entity.id
_entity.type
_entity.pdbx_description
1 polymer ?
#
loop_
_entity_poly.entity_id
_entity_poly.type
_entity_poly.pdbx_seq_one_letter_code
_entity_poly.pdbx_strand_id
1 'polypeptide(L)'
;MSLRFLSQWIALLLSSFTSSGACAQGSPNHFSFNDYLLAPVRVHLLSAKDSPAIQTTLDASDINRILGKLNAVWAQAGLYFYLESLVNEEANHPENYTQPATEGDNSGLLTLRPLCSQSTNMFHIYYLKQMAMNGIYFPEAIFVKDTASLRKVPGGIDEPLPRVTSHELGHAFGLPHRQDTTNLMASGTTGIWLNDAEIKQVRSAALKFDWIETAPRAVTKAVPIIRISLLP
;
A
#
# COMPACT_ATOMS: atom_id res chain seq x y z
N MET A 1 -31.38 66.10 -42.14
CA MET A 1 -31.46 65.32 -43.36
C MET A 1 -30.31 64.34 -43.46
N SER A 2 -30.66 63.10 -43.69
CA SER A 2 -29.92 62.03 -44.35
C SER A 2 -28.83 61.29 -43.48
N LEU A 3 -29.24 60.21 -42.97
CA LEU A 3 -28.66 58.89 -42.86
C LEU A 3 -27.72 58.51 -44.00
N ARG A 4 -26.60 57.80 -43.66
CA ARG A 4 -26.24 56.53 -44.30
C ARG A 4 -24.98 55.90 -43.68
N PHE A 5 -25.17 54.73 -43.07
CA PHE A 5 -24.46 53.46 -43.16
C PHE A 5 -22.92 53.48 -42.98
N LEU A 6 -22.55 53.05 -41.74
CA LEU A 6 -21.29 52.36 -41.46
C LEU A 6 -21.49 50.87 -41.64
N SER A 7 -20.90 50.28 -42.63
CA SER A 7 -20.76 48.87 -42.83
C SER A 7 -19.55 48.35 -42.05
N GLN A 8 -19.83 47.33 -41.29
CA GLN A 8 -18.93 46.56 -40.45
C GLN A 8 -17.84 45.83 -41.26
N TRP A 9 -16.62 45.91 -40.81
CA TRP A 9 -15.60 44.91 -41.11
C TRP A 9 -15.17 44.29 -39.79
N ILE A 10 -15.72 43.10 -39.47
CA ILE A 10 -15.21 42.21 -38.45
C ILE A 10 -14.12 41.40 -39.14
N ALA A 11 -12.88 41.71 -38.81
CA ALA A 11 -11.75 40.85 -39.13
C ALA A 11 -11.75 39.64 -38.20
N LEU A 12 -12.10 38.48 -38.73
CA LEU A 12 -11.92 37.20 -38.09
C LEU A 12 -10.41 36.91 -38.02
N LEU A 13 -9.82 37.11 -36.85
CA LEU A 13 -8.52 36.56 -36.52
C LEU A 13 -8.71 35.09 -36.18
N LEU A 14 -8.53 34.21 -37.15
CA LEU A 14 -8.30 32.79 -36.97
C LEU A 14 -6.90 32.63 -36.37
N SER A 15 -6.82 32.62 -35.05
CA SER A 15 -5.66 32.08 -34.35
C SER A 15 -5.72 30.56 -34.44
N SER A 16 -4.89 30.01 -35.32
CA SER A 16 -4.56 28.59 -35.37
C SER A 16 -3.89 28.18 -34.07
N PHE A 17 -4.68 27.66 -33.10
CA PHE A 17 -4.15 26.88 -31.99
C PHE A 17 -3.62 25.58 -32.58
N THR A 18 -2.31 25.50 -32.78
CA THR A 18 -1.62 24.23 -32.88
C THR A 18 -1.73 23.56 -31.51
N SER A 19 -2.67 22.66 -31.37
CA SER A 19 -2.73 21.74 -30.22
C SER A 19 -1.49 20.88 -30.31
N SER A 20 -0.45 21.24 -29.53
CA SER A 20 0.59 20.33 -29.14
C SER A 20 -0.11 19.15 -28.43
N GLY A 21 -0.09 18.00 -29.08
CA GLY A 21 -0.60 16.77 -28.52
C GLY A 21 0.15 16.45 -27.22
N ALA A 22 -0.39 16.91 -26.09
CA ALA A 22 -0.10 16.28 -24.82
C ALA A 22 -0.59 14.84 -24.98
N CYS A 23 0.32 13.87 -24.96
CA CYS A 23 -0.02 12.49 -24.73
C CYS A 23 -0.98 12.46 -23.54
N ALA A 24 -2.25 12.21 -23.79
CA ALA A 24 -3.19 11.88 -22.74
C ALA A 24 -2.64 10.64 -22.08
N GLN A 25 -2.01 10.81 -20.92
CA GLN A 25 -1.80 9.70 -19.99
C GLN A 25 -3.19 9.16 -19.75
N GLY A 26 -3.46 7.96 -20.27
CA GLY A 26 -4.74 7.31 -20.14
C GLY A 26 -5.11 7.30 -18.66
N SER A 27 -6.29 7.84 -18.36
CA SER A 27 -6.86 7.64 -17.02
C SER A 27 -6.76 6.16 -16.71
N PRO A 28 -6.25 5.77 -15.53
CA PRO A 28 -6.15 4.37 -15.17
C PRO A 28 -7.53 3.76 -15.35
N ASN A 29 -7.60 2.68 -16.11
CA ASN A 29 -8.84 1.96 -16.32
C ASN A 29 -9.40 1.63 -14.94
N HIS A 30 -10.53 2.22 -14.58
CA HIS A 30 -11.22 1.90 -13.35
C HIS A 30 -11.79 0.48 -13.50
N PHE A 31 -11.02 -0.50 -13.07
CA PHE A 31 -11.54 -1.85 -12.91
C PHE A 31 -12.65 -1.78 -11.85
N SER A 32 -13.88 -2.01 -12.25
CA SER A 32 -14.96 -2.26 -11.30
C SER A 32 -15.11 -3.77 -11.16
N PHE A 33 -14.73 -4.29 -10.02
CA PHE A 33 -14.96 -5.69 -9.69
C PHE A 33 -16.34 -5.81 -9.03
N ASN A 34 -17.13 -6.79 -9.45
CA ASN A 34 -18.40 -7.14 -8.81
C ASN A 34 -18.16 -7.84 -7.47
N ASP A 35 -17.01 -8.49 -7.33
CA ASP A 35 -16.55 -9.21 -6.17
C ASP A 35 -15.16 -8.73 -5.76
N TYR A 36 -14.92 -8.76 -4.47
CA TYR A 36 -13.64 -8.49 -3.85
C TYR A 36 -13.06 -9.75 -3.25
N LEU A 37 -11.74 -9.85 -3.28
CA LEU A 37 -10.98 -10.87 -2.57
C LEU A 37 -10.64 -10.30 -1.19
N LEU A 38 -11.14 -10.97 -0.14
CA LEU A 38 -10.97 -10.54 1.25
C LEU A 38 -9.75 -11.23 1.85
N ALA A 39 -8.75 -10.44 2.22
CA ALA A 39 -7.49 -10.92 2.77
C ALA A 39 -7.35 -10.51 4.24
N PRO A 40 -7.28 -11.46 5.19
CA PRO A 40 -7.02 -11.16 6.59
C PRO A 40 -5.59 -10.68 6.80
N VAL A 41 -5.42 -9.65 7.63
CA VAL A 41 -4.12 -9.18 8.10
C VAL A 41 -4.10 -9.12 9.62
N ARG A 42 -3.01 -9.57 10.21
CA ARG A 42 -2.67 -9.33 11.61
C ARG A 42 -1.55 -8.32 11.66
N VAL A 43 -1.77 -7.27 12.43
CA VAL A 43 -0.77 -6.22 12.64
C VAL A 43 -0.13 -6.40 14.00
N HIS A 44 1.20 -6.37 14.04
CA HIS A 44 2.01 -6.52 15.24
C HIS A 44 2.72 -5.21 15.55
N LEU A 45 2.45 -4.67 16.72
CA LEU A 45 3.17 -3.54 17.29
C LEU A 45 4.13 -4.10 18.35
N LEU A 46 5.38 -4.27 17.94
CA LEU A 46 6.40 -4.86 18.79
C LEU A 46 6.92 -3.84 19.81
N SER A 47 7.18 -4.32 21.02
CA SER A 47 7.92 -3.63 22.07
C SER A 47 9.21 -4.36 22.40
N ALA A 48 10.24 -3.62 22.81
CA ALA A 48 11.48 -4.19 23.32
C ALA A 48 12.15 -3.17 24.24
N LYS A 49 12.22 -3.47 25.53
CA LYS A 49 12.66 -2.56 26.58
C LYS A 49 14.04 -1.94 26.29
N ASP A 50 14.98 -2.75 25.82
CA ASP A 50 16.37 -2.35 25.63
C ASP A 50 16.73 -2.14 24.15
N SER A 51 15.73 -2.15 23.25
CA SER A 51 15.92 -2.00 21.80
C SER A 51 14.92 -0.99 21.22
N PRO A 52 15.11 0.32 21.44
CA PRO A 52 14.17 1.35 21.00
C PRO A 52 14.00 1.42 19.48
N ALA A 53 14.88 0.78 18.70
CA ALA A 53 14.76 0.64 17.27
C ALA A 53 13.61 -0.27 16.84
N ILE A 54 13.21 -1.21 17.70
CA ILE A 54 12.11 -2.14 17.45
C ILE A 54 10.78 -1.48 17.77
N GLN A 55 10.71 -0.74 18.87
CA GLN A 55 9.47 -0.21 19.42
C GLN A 55 8.87 0.87 18.52
N THR A 56 7.79 0.52 17.82
CA THR A 56 7.00 1.48 17.05
C THR A 56 6.22 2.44 17.96
N THR A 57 5.87 3.62 17.43
CA THR A 57 4.99 4.58 18.11
C THR A 57 3.57 4.59 17.55
N LEU A 58 3.28 3.72 16.57
CA LEU A 58 1.95 3.62 15.98
C LEU A 58 0.94 3.05 16.97
N ASP A 59 -0.28 3.53 16.87
CA ASP A 59 -1.42 3.06 17.64
C ASP A 59 -2.56 2.51 16.77
N ALA A 60 -3.66 2.10 17.38
CA ALA A 60 -4.81 1.55 16.68
C ALA A 60 -5.45 2.54 15.69
N SER A 61 -5.40 3.85 15.99
CA SER A 61 -5.90 4.90 15.08
C SER A 61 -5.03 5.01 13.83
N ASP A 62 -3.71 4.92 14.00
CA ASP A 62 -2.76 4.90 12.89
C ASP A 62 -2.99 3.68 12.00
N ILE A 63 -3.14 2.50 12.60
CA ILE A 63 -3.36 1.26 11.83
C ILE A 63 -4.67 1.32 11.05
N ASN A 64 -5.75 1.83 11.63
CA ASN A 64 -7.00 2.03 10.92
C ASN A 64 -6.86 2.98 9.72
N ARG A 65 -6.14 4.09 9.90
CA ARG A 65 -5.85 5.07 8.85
C ARG A 65 -4.99 4.44 7.75
N ILE A 66 -3.95 3.70 8.11
CA ILE A 66 -3.06 2.99 7.17
C ILE A 66 -3.85 1.99 6.35
N LEU A 67 -4.66 1.13 6.98
CA LEU A 67 -5.48 0.14 6.28
C LEU A 67 -6.54 0.76 5.38
N GLY A 68 -7.13 1.87 5.79
CA GLY A 68 -8.07 2.62 4.94
C GLY A 68 -7.42 3.08 3.63
N LYS A 69 -6.22 3.68 3.70
CA LYS A 69 -5.46 4.13 2.52
C LYS A 69 -4.91 2.95 1.71
N LEU A 70 -4.43 1.90 2.36
CA LEU A 70 -3.99 0.66 1.73
C LEU A 70 -5.12 0.04 0.90
N ASN A 71 -6.33 -0.04 1.44
CA ASN A 71 -7.49 -0.56 0.73
C ASN A 71 -7.91 0.32 -0.45
N ALA A 72 -7.72 1.65 -0.37
CA ALA A 72 -7.91 2.53 -1.50
C ALA A 72 -6.92 2.22 -2.64
N VAL A 73 -5.67 1.90 -2.33
CA VAL A 73 -4.67 1.45 -3.32
C VAL A 73 -5.07 0.12 -3.95
N TRP A 74 -5.43 -0.88 -3.14
CA TRP A 74 -5.70 -2.23 -3.61
C TRP A 74 -7.08 -2.42 -4.25
N ALA A 75 -7.98 -1.43 -4.11
CA ALA A 75 -9.27 -1.42 -4.79
C ALA A 75 -9.14 -1.56 -6.32
N GLN A 76 -8.03 -1.07 -6.92
CA GLN A 76 -7.73 -1.23 -8.35
C GLN A 76 -7.56 -2.69 -8.78
N ALA A 77 -7.23 -3.59 -7.85
CA ALA A 77 -7.13 -5.03 -8.08
C ALA A 77 -8.33 -5.80 -7.51
N GLY A 78 -9.32 -5.13 -6.95
CA GLY A 78 -10.45 -5.77 -6.29
C GLY A 78 -10.05 -6.61 -5.08
N LEU A 79 -9.00 -6.18 -4.36
CA LEU A 79 -8.61 -6.73 -3.07
C LEU A 79 -9.07 -5.83 -1.93
N TYR A 80 -9.42 -6.44 -0.82
CA TYR A 80 -9.74 -5.76 0.41
C TYR A 80 -9.08 -6.48 1.58
N PHE A 81 -8.22 -5.77 2.30
CA PHE A 81 -7.53 -6.25 3.49
C PHE A 81 -8.32 -5.84 4.73
N TYR A 82 -8.72 -6.81 5.53
CA TYR A 82 -9.39 -6.52 6.80
C TYR A 82 -8.47 -6.87 7.97
N LEU A 83 -8.53 -6.04 9.01
CA LEU A 83 -7.79 -6.27 10.23
C LEU A 83 -8.42 -7.44 10.99
N GLU A 84 -7.75 -8.60 10.97
CA GLU A 84 -8.18 -9.74 11.77
C GLU A 84 -7.89 -9.46 13.25
N SER A 85 -6.67 -8.98 13.55
CA SER A 85 -6.29 -8.55 14.89
C SER A 85 -5.15 -7.54 14.87
N LEU A 86 -5.11 -6.71 15.92
CA LEU A 86 -3.99 -5.84 16.27
C LEU A 86 -3.40 -6.35 17.58
N VAL A 87 -2.12 -6.75 17.57
CA VAL A 87 -1.44 -7.36 18.69
C VAL A 87 -0.32 -6.44 19.16
N ASN A 88 -0.36 -6.06 20.45
CA ASN A 88 0.75 -5.40 21.12
C ASN A 88 1.50 -6.51 21.90
N GLU A 89 2.75 -6.73 21.56
CA GLU A 89 3.51 -7.84 22.12
C GLU A 89 5.00 -7.53 22.22
N GLU A 90 5.69 -8.24 23.10
CA GLU A 90 7.13 -8.14 23.23
C GLU A 90 7.82 -8.90 22.10
N ALA A 91 8.83 -8.27 21.48
CA ALA A 91 9.63 -8.90 20.44
C ALA A 91 10.36 -10.13 20.98
N ASN A 92 10.35 -11.20 20.18
CA ASN A 92 11.15 -12.38 20.47
C ASN A 92 12.61 -12.11 20.03
N HIS A 93 13.59 -12.52 20.82
CA HIS A 93 15.02 -12.36 20.52
C HIS A 93 15.44 -10.96 20.02
N PRO A 94 15.08 -9.87 20.73
CA PRO A 94 15.41 -8.51 20.30
C PRO A 94 16.94 -8.27 20.21
N GLU A 95 17.73 -9.05 20.93
CA GLU A 95 19.19 -9.03 20.91
C GLU A 95 19.78 -9.42 19.54
N ASN A 96 19.05 -10.18 18.74
CA ASN A 96 19.46 -10.57 17.39
C ASN A 96 19.24 -9.45 16.35
N TYR A 97 18.47 -8.42 16.70
CA TYR A 97 18.24 -7.28 15.86
C TYR A 97 19.27 -6.18 16.14
N THR A 98 20.48 -6.39 15.67
CA THR A 98 21.42 -5.31 15.51
C THR A 98 21.06 -4.57 14.23
N GLN A 99 20.75 -3.27 14.31
CA GLN A 99 20.43 -2.49 13.11
C GLN A 99 21.47 -2.79 12.04
N PRO A 100 21.07 -3.30 10.88
CA PRO A 100 22.04 -3.59 9.84
C PRO A 100 22.64 -2.27 9.39
N ALA A 101 23.92 -2.12 9.62
CA ALA A 101 24.69 -1.00 9.07
C ALA A 101 24.81 -1.08 7.54
N THR A 102 24.39 -2.20 6.94
CA THR A 102 24.50 -2.48 5.52
C THR A 102 23.20 -3.14 5.01
N GLU A 103 22.74 -2.72 3.83
CA GLU A 103 21.71 -3.44 3.08
C GLU A 103 22.19 -4.89 2.85
N GLY A 104 21.43 -5.87 3.29
CA GLY A 104 21.66 -7.28 2.95
C GLY A 104 21.51 -8.30 4.06
N ASP A 105 21.74 -7.96 5.32
CA ASP A 105 21.49 -8.90 6.43
C ASP A 105 20.20 -8.54 7.18
N ASN A 106 19.12 -9.18 6.78
CA ASN A 106 17.79 -9.03 7.40
C ASN A 106 17.37 -10.27 8.20
N SER A 107 18.30 -11.21 8.44
CA SER A 107 18.02 -12.48 9.13
C SER A 107 17.47 -12.27 10.54
N GLY A 108 17.95 -11.23 11.23
CA GLY A 108 17.47 -10.87 12.57
C GLY A 108 16.00 -10.46 12.65
N LEU A 109 15.39 -9.97 11.55
CA LEU A 109 13.98 -9.56 11.54
C LEU A 109 13.03 -10.72 11.83
N LEU A 110 13.24 -11.87 11.21
CA LEU A 110 12.38 -13.03 11.40
C LEU A 110 12.43 -13.60 12.84
N THR A 111 13.54 -13.36 13.55
CA THR A 111 13.67 -13.79 14.95
C THR A 111 12.88 -12.92 15.93
N LEU A 112 12.50 -11.70 15.50
CA LEU A 112 11.67 -10.80 16.32
C LEU A 112 10.22 -11.28 16.50
N ARG A 113 9.76 -12.20 15.67
CA ARG A 113 8.35 -12.60 15.62
C ARG A 113 8.00 -13.49 16.83
N PRO A 114 7.08 -13.09 17.71
CA PRO A 114 6.60 -13.94 18.79
C PRO A 114 5.87 -15.17 18.24
N LEU A 115 6.21 -16.35 18.76
CA LEU A 115 5.67 -17.61 18.26
C LEU A 115 4.16 -17.77 18.51
N CYS A 116 3.66 -17.21 19.62
CA CYS A 116 2.26 -17.36 20.04
C CYS A 116 1.26 -16.61 19.15
N SER A 117 1.70 -15.59 18.42
CA SER A 117 0.84 -14.77 17.57
C SER A 117 0.92 -15.10 16.07
N GLN A 118 1.76 -16.08 15.71
CA GLN A 118 1.91 -16.53 14.33
C GLN A 118 0.73 -17.40 13.89
N SER A 119 0.38 -17.28 12.61
CA SER A 119 -0.66 -18.08 11.96
C SER A 119 -0.27 -18.28 10.48
N THR A 120 -0.81 -19.31 9.84
CA THR A 120 -0.54 -19.60 8.42
C THR A 120 -1.65 -19.16 7.47
N ASN A 121 -2.74 -18.62 8.01
CA ASN A 121 -3.96 -18.30 7.27
C ASN A 121 -4.26 -16.79 7.16
N MET A 122 -3.22 -15.96 7.24
CA MET A 122 -3.31 -14.51 7.12
C MET A 122 -1.96 -13.88 6.81
N PHE A 123 -1.94 -12.61 6.40
CA PHE A 123 -0.71 -11.84 6.32
C PHE A 123 -0.34 -11.27 7.69
N HIS A 124 0.94 -11.36 8.05
CA HIS A 124 1.52 -10.78 9.25
C HIS A 124 2.30 -9.52 8.89
N ILE A 125 1.94 -8.38 9.47
CA ILE A 125 2.58 -7.08 9.24
C ILE A 125 3.15 -6.57 10.55
N TYR A 126 4.46 -6.39 10.59
CA TYR A 126 5.21 -5.90 11.73
C TYR A 126 5.69 -4.47 11.47
N TYR A 127 5.33 -3.52 12.32
CA TYR A 127 5.86 -2.17 12.26
C TYR A 127 7.00 -2.01 13.26
N LEU A 128 8.15 -1.54 12.77
CA LEU A 128 9.34 -1.25 13.57
C LEU A 128 9.71 0.22 13.45
N LYS A 129 10.26 0.78 14.52
CA LYS A 129 10.70 2.17 14.53
C LYS A 129 11.80 2.46 13.50
N GLN A 130 12.80 1.57 13.41
CA GLN A 130 13.94 1.76 12.54
C GLN A 130 14.32 0.45 11.84
N MET A 131 14.60 0.57 10.56
CA MET A 131 15.11 -0.49 9.69
C MET A 131 16.04 0.16 8.66
N ALA A 132 16.93 -0.61 8.05
CA ALA A 132 17.79 -0.12 6.96
C ALA A 132 16.96 0.30 5.74
N MET A 133 15.92 -0.47 5.40
CA MET A 133 14.99 -0.20 4.32
C MET A 133 13.65 0.31 4.84
N ASN A 134 12.78 0.81 3.96
CA ASN A 134 11.44 1.24 4.33
C ASN A 134 10.49 0.06 4.59
N GLY A 135 10.65 -1.05 3.87
CA GLY A 135 9.90 -2.29 4.04
C GLY A 135 10.65 -3.47 3.49
N ILE A 136 10.22 -4.68 3.87
CA ILE A 136 10.70 -5.95 3.35
C ILE A 136 9.63 -7.02 3.50
N TYR A 137 9.47 -7.82 2.45
CA TYR A 137 8.62 -8.99 2.43
C TYR A 137 9.44 -10.28 2.63
N PHE A 138 8.95 -11.12 3.51
CA PHE A 138 9.29 -12.55 3.62
C PHE A 138 8.01 -13.37 3.45
N PRO A 139 8.08 -14.64 3.04
CA PRO A 139 6.90 -15.49 2.94
C PRO A 139 6.06 -15.55 4.23
N GLU A 140 6.72 -15.43 5.39
CA GLU A 140 6.10 -15.54 6.71
C GLU A 140 5.70 -14.19 7.32
N ALA A 141 6.22 -13.06 6.81
CA ALA A 141 6.02 -11.75 7.43
C ALA A 141 6.38 -10.58 6.53
N ILE A 142 5.73 -9.47 6.76
CA ILE A 142 6.09 -8.16 6.18
C ILE A 142 6.58 -7.28 7.33
N PHE A 143 7.75 -6.66 7.16
CA PHE A 143 8.25 -5.66 8.08
C PHE A 143 8.24 -4.29 7.42
N VAL A 144 7.78 -3.27 8.15
CA VAL A 144 7.66 -1.89 7.67
C VAL A 144 8.25 -0.94 8.70
N LYS A 145 9.13 -0.03 8.24
CA LYS A 145 9.65 1.03 9.09
C LYS A 145 8.61 2.12 9.31
N ASP A 146 8.25 2.43 10.56
CA ASP A 146 7.24 3.44 10.88
C ASP A 146 7.68 4.87 10.52
N THR A 147 8.99 5.10 10.41
CA THR A 147 9.61 6.36 9.95
C THR A 147 9.95 6.34 8.44
N ALA A 148 9.27 5.50 7.65
CA ALA A 148 9.51 5.38 6.22
C ALA A 148 9.39 6.73 5.50
N SER A 149 10.27 6.94 4.51
CA SER A 149 10.29 8.15 3.69
C SER A 149 10.37 7.79 2.21
N LEU A 150 9.55 8.46 1.39
CA LEU A 150 9.44 8.19 -0.03
C LEU A 150 9.52 9.48 -0.85
N ARG A 151 10.11 9.38 -2.03
CA ARG A 151 10.11 10.48 -3.01
C ARG A 151 8.71 10.64 -3.62
N LYS A 152 8.15 11.83 -3.50
CA LYS A 152 6.84 12.14 -4.08
C LYS A 152 6.85 12.09 -5.60
N VAL A 153 5.79 11.52 -6.17
CA VAL A 153 5.53 11.50 -7.62
C VAL A 153 4.10 11.96 -7.91
N PRO A 154 3.83 12.50 -9.11
CA PRO A 154 2.47 12.88 -9.51
C PRO A 154 1.50 11.69 -9.43
N GLY A 155 0.32 11.91 -8.84
CA GLY A 155 -0.69 10.85 -8.65
C GLY A 155 -0.33 9.80 -7.60
N GLY A 156 0.75 10.01 -6.86
CA GLY A 156 1.13 9.15 -5.74
C GLY A 156 0.34 9.45 -4.47
N ILE A 157 0.44 8.53 -3.50
CA ILE A 157 -0.21 8.70 -2.19
C ILE A 157 0.59 9.69 -1.33
N ASP A 158 -0.11 10.40 -0.45
CA ASP A 158 0.46 11.44 0.42
C ASP A 158 1.24 10.89 1.62
N GLU A 159 1.07 9.63 1.94
CA GLU A 159 1.60 8.99 3.15
C GLU A 159 2.48 7.76 2.84
N PRO A 160 3.71 7.68 3.40
CA PRO A 160 4.61 6.57 3.12
C PRO A 160 4.13 5.20 3.61
N LEU A 161 3.60 5.10 4.84
CA LEU A 161 3.30 3.80 5.46
C LEU A 161 2.28 2.96 4.69
N PRO A 162 1.09 3.48 4.28
CA PRO A 162 0.16 2.72 3.46
C PRO A 162 0.79 2.26 2.14
N ARG A 163 1.65 3.12 1.57
CA ARG A 163 2.31 2.81 0.30
C ARG A 163 3.36 1.72 0.44
N VAL A 164 4.23 1.79 1.46
CA VAL A 164 5.24 0.76 1.72
C VAL A 164 4.57 -0.57 2.02
N THR A 165 3.58 -0.57 2.92
CA THR A 165 2.83 -1.79 3.25
C THR A 165 2.17 -2.40 2.01
N SER A 166 1.59 -1.56 1.13
CA SER A 166 1.01 -2.03 -0.14
C SER A 166 2.06 -2.62 -1.08
N HIS A 167 3.26 -2.05 -1.13
CA HIS A 167 4.37 -2.55 -1.95
C HIS A 167 4.82 -3.95 -1.50
N GLU A 168 5.01 -4.14 -0.19
CA GLU A 168 5.42 -5.43 0.35
C GLU A 168 4.33 -6.50 0.15
N LEU A 169 3.05 -6.14 0.27
CA LEU A 169 1.95 -7.02 -0.12
C LEU A 169 1.96 -7.35 -1.62
N GLY A 170 2.43 -6.45 -2.48
CA GLY A 170 2.65 -6.72 -3.89
C GLY A 170 3.64 -7.85 -4.12
N HIS A 171 4.73 -7.89 -3.35
CA HIS A 171 5.68 -9.01 -3.36
C HIS A 171 5.06 -10.32 -2.89
N ALA A 172 4.16 -10.29 -1.90
CA ALA A 172 3.42 -11.48 -1.46
C ALA A 172 2.56 -12.09 -2.60
N PHE A 173 2.10 -11.27 -3.55
CA PHE A 173 1.40 -11.73 -4.75
C PHE A 173 2.34 -11.96 -5.96
N GLY A 174 3.65 -11.95 -5.73
CA GLY A 174 4.66 -12.25 -6.74
C GLY A 174 4.98 -11.12 -7.71
N LEU A 175 4.61 -9.87 -7.40
CA LEU A 175 4.97 -8.74 -8.24
C LEU A 175 6.45 -8.38 -8.07
N PRO A 176 7.23 -8.28 -9.15
CA PRO A 176 8.61 -7.81 -9.10
C PRO A 176 8.67 -6.27 -9.08
N HIS A 177 9.83 -5.71 -8.68
CA HIS A 177 10.09 -4.28 -8.79
C HIS A 177 9.91 -3.74 -10.22
N ARG A 178 9.54 -2.46 -10.32
CA ARG A 178 9.36 -1.73 -11.57
C ARG A 178 10.21 -0.45 -11.60
N GLN A 179 10.51 -0.01 -12.83
CA GLN A 179 11.24 1.25 -13.05
C GLN A 179 10.31 2.46 -13.20
N ASP A 180 9.04 2.22 -13.60
CA ASP A 180 8.04 3.30 -13.65
C ASP A 180 7.75 3.80 -12.24
N THR A 181 8.13 5.05 -11.97
CA THR A 181 8.06 5.67 -10.64
C THR A 181 6.63 5.89 -10.14
N THR A 182 5.63 5.83 -11.01
CA THR A 182 4.21 5.92 -10.65
C THR A 182 3.61 4.57 -10.28
N ASN A 183 4.30 3.47 -10.63
CA ASN A 183 3.86 2.12 -10.33
C ASN A 183 4.04 1.80 -8.83
N LEU A 184 3.12 1.01 -8.27
CA LEU A 184 3.18 0.54 -6.88
C LEU A 184 4.46 -0.24 -6.59
N MET A 185 5.00 -0.95 -7.57
CA MET A 185 6.20 -1.76 -7.41
C MET A 185 7.52 -1.01 -7.68
N ALA A 186 7.47 0.33 -7.88
CA ALA A 186 8.69 1.14 -7.96
C ALA A 186 9.27 1.39 -6.56
N SER A 187 10.55 1.14 -6.38
CA SER A 187 11.22 1.36 -5.09
C SER A 187 11.35 2.85 -4.74
N GLY A 188 11.14 3.20 -3.48
CA GLY A 188 11.45 4.52 -2.94
C GLY A 188 10.55 5.67 -3.42
N THR A 189 9.41 5.40 -4.06
CA THR A 189 8.47 6.43 -4.55
C THR A 189 7.08 6.29 -3.95
N THR A 190 6.26 7.35 -4.08
CA THR A 190 4.85 7.35 -3.64
C THR A 190 3.88 6.81 -4.69
N GLY A 191 4.36 6.25 -5.81
CA GLY A 191 3.53 5.68 -6.88
C GLY A 191 2.66 4.53 -6.38
N ILE A 192 1.44 4.43 -6.91
CA ILE A 192 0.43 3.46 -6.43
C ILE A 192 -0.23 2.65 -7.55
N TRP A 193 0.11 2.93 -8.82
CA TRP A 193 -0.60 2.32 -9.94
C TRP A 193 -0.09 0.91 -10.25
N LEU A 194 -1.01 0.03 -10.61
CA LEU A 194 -0.74 -1.28 -11.18
C LEU A 194 -1.26 -1.31 -12.62
N ASN A 195 -0.54 -1.95 -13.53
CA ASN A 195 -1.04 -2.20 -14.88
C ASN A 195 -1.95 -3.45 -14.92
N ASP A 196 -2.65 -3.64 -16.04
CA ASP A 196 -3.61 -4.73 -16.23
C ASP A 196 -3.01 -6.12 -16.01
N ALA A 197 -1.76 -6.33 -16.41
CA ALA A 197 -1.09 -7.61 -16.24
C ALA A 197 -0.78 -7.89 -14.77
N GLU A 198 -0.34 -6.86 -14.03
CA GLU A 198 -0.10 -6.93 -12.60
C GLU A 198 -1.39 -7.17 -11.82
N ILE A 199 -2.47 -6.50 -12.18
CA ILE A 199 -3.80 -6.72 -11.57
C ILE A 199 -4.27 -8.16 -11.77
N LYS A 200 -4.14 -8.70 -12.99
CA LYS A 200 -4.46 -10.11 -13.28
C LYS A 200 -3.58 -11.07 -12.50
N GLN A 201 -2.27 -10.79 -12.41
CA GLN A 201 -1.33 -11.60 -11.64
C GLN A 201 -1.69 -11.63 -10.16
N VAL A 202 -1.93 -10.46 -9.57
CA VAL A 202 -2.33 -10.32 -8.16
C VAL A 202 -3.58 -11.12 -7.85
N ARG A 203 -4.64 -10.96 -8.64
CA ARG A 203 -5.90 -11.70 -8.42
C ARG A 203 -5.70 -13.21 -8.56
N SER A 204 -4.93 -13.63 -9.57
CA SER A 204 -4.61 -15.06 -9.75
C SER A 204 -3.75 -15.62 -8.60
N ALA A 205 -2.84 -14.83 -8.06
CA ALA A 205 -2.02 -15.24 -6.92
C ALA A 205 -2.86 -15.28 -5.63
N ALA A 206 -3.70 -14.28 -5.40
CA ALA A 206 -4.57 -14.22 -4.23
C ALA A 206 -5.51 -15.42 -4.13
N LEU A 207 -6.08 -15.86 -5.25
CA LEU A 207 -6.95 -17.04 -5.31
C LEU A 207 -6.26 -18.38 -5.01
N LYS A 208 -4.92 -18.41 -4.89
CA LYS A 208 -4.17 -19.60 -4.48
C LYS A 208 -4.06 -19.75 -2.96
N PHE A 209 -4.33 -18.68 -2.21
CA PHE A 209 -4.42 -18.75 -0.77
C PHE A 209 -5.82 -19.24 -0.40
N ASP A 210 -5.89 -20.40 0.22
CA ASP A 210 -7.16 -21.06 0.63
C ASP A 210 -7.94 -20.28 1.71
N TRP A 211 -7.27 -19.34 2.36
CA TRP A 211 -7.83 -18.47 3.38
C TRP A 211 -8.25 -17.07 2.86
N ILE A 212 -8.08 -16.78 1.56
CA ILE A 212 -8.63 -15.56 0.93
C ILE A 212 -10.03 -15.86 0.40
N GLU A 213 -11.01 -15.14 0.91
CA GLU A 213 -12.42 -15.33 0.57
C GLU A 213 -12.87 -14.40 -0.55
N THR A 214 -13.84 -14.85 -1.36
CA THR A 214 -14.51 -14.00 -2.34
C THR A 214 -15.81 -13.48 -1.74
N ALA A 215 -16.02 -12.16 -1.78
CA ALA A 215 -17.23 -11.53 -1.29
C ALA A 215 -17.78 -10.48 -2.27
N PRO A 216 -19.12 -10.32 -2.38
CA PRO A 216 -19.71 -9.25 -3.14
C PRO A 216 -19.20 -7.87 -2.64
N ARG A 217 -18.99 -6.93 -3.57
CA ARG A 217 -18.51 -5.56 -3.25
C ARG A 217 -19.34 -4.85 -2.16
N ALA A 218 -20.62 -5.16 -2.05
CA ALA A 218 -21.50 -4.59 -1.04
C ALA A 218 -21.07 -4.93 0.40
N VAL A 219 -20.45 -6.09 0.61
CA VAL A 219 -19.99 -6.57 1.93
C VAL A 219 -18.79 -5.80 2.42
N THR A 220 -17.87 -5.41 1.53
CA THR A 220 -16.62 -4.69 1.90
C THR A 220 -16.89 -3.31 2.52
N LYS A 221 -18.06 -2.71 2.23
CA LYS A 221 -18.47 -1.43 2.84
C LYS A 221 -19.03 -1.59 4.25
N ALA A 222 -19.39 -2.81 4.65
CA ALA A 222 -20.05 -3.12 5.91
C ALA A 222 -19.12 -3.83 6.91
N VAL A 223 -17.91 -4.23 6.51
CA VAL A 223 -16.95 -4.89 7.41
C VAL A 223 -16.38 -3.84 8.36
N PRO A 224 -16.72 -3.86 9.65
CA PRO A 224 -16.09 -2.97 10.62
C PRO A 224 -14.61 -3.36 10.73
N ILE A 225 -13.74 -2.37 10.65
CA ILE A 225 -12.28 -2.51 10.63
C ILE A 225 -11.72 -2.97 11.98
N ILE A 226 -12.53 -3.32 12.98
CA ILE A 226 -12.02 -3.59 14.32
C ILE A 226 -12.64 -4.85 14.95
N ARG A 227 -11.82 -5.89 15.09
CA ARG A 227 -11.83 -6.72 16.30
C ARG A 227 -10.53 -6.46 17.05
N ILE A 228 -10.60 -5.62 18.08
CA ILE A 228 -9.49 -5.48 19.02
C ILE A 228 -9.57 -6.70 19.94
N SER A 229 -8.72 -7.66 19.73
CA SER A 229 -8.45 -8.69 20.74
C SER A 229 -7.21 -8.26 21.50
N LEU A 230 -7.40 -7.69 22.67
CA LEU A 230 -6.37 -7.65 23.69
C LEU A 230 -6.24 -9.11 24.18
N LEU A 231 -5.21 -9.80 23.74
CA LEU A 231 -4.79 -11.05 24.40
C LEU A 231 -4.07 -10.68 25.69
N PRO A 232 -4.37 -11.39 26.78
CA PRO A 232 -3.78 -11.12 28.08
C PRO A 232 -2.28 -11.39 28.15
#